data_a6a6a3dbd823353bb9985b51f8e36410
#
_entry.id   a6a6a3dbd823353bb9985b51f8e36410
#
_cell.length_a   1.000
_cell.length_b   1.000
_cell.length_c   1.000
_cell.angle_alpha   90.00
_cell.angle_beta   90.00
_cell.angle_gamma   90.00
#
_symmetry.space_group_name_H-M   'P 1'
#
loop_
_entity.id
_entity.type
_entity.pdbx_description
1 polymer ?
#
loop_
_entity_poly.entity_id
_entity_poly.type
_entity_poly.pdbx_seq_one_letter_code
_entity_poly.pdbx_strand_id
1 'polypeptide(L)'
;SVLSAMEANILSGQPLQAAYAAMDDANFYNVTLKNFAAPWTNREQSVFVPLNDYIATVVGMIRDDVPFNTLFSHNLLYVGPGTLPPYSNFNNDHYAQLEAQSIDMMTGLQQTTQSAMTGLPQNAVAGVWTTRAAAEAFFVAGTNRAQFRFTMLNHLCNDMEQVHDVKLVPDRIRQDVSRSPGGDSRLFLNNCVGCHNGMDPLAGAFAYYNFNEETGTIEYTEGVVQDKYYNNDTNFEPGFRTADDSWMNYWREGQNQFLGWAQGGPGSTGSGFGAASMGDELANSDAFASCQVKKVFKAVCLREPENAADRAQADLMVSSFKAGYRMKQTFAEAAVYCMGQ
;
A
#
# COMPACT_ATOMS: atom_id res chain seq x y z
N SER A 1 10.00 32.73 -9.82
CA SER A 1 9.41 32.00 -8.67
C SER A 1 8.36 31.02 -9.16
N VAL A 2 8.00 30.05 -8.35
CA VAL A 2 6.89 29.10 -8.62
C VAL A 2 5.62 29.87 -8.95
N LEU A 3 5.25 30.88 -8.16
CA LEU A 3 4.05 31.70 -8.38
C LEU A 3 4.05 32.39 -9.76
N SER A 4 5.17 32.94 -10.19
CA SER A 4 5.25 33.60 -11.52
C SER A 4 5.10 32.60 -12.66
N ALA A 5 5.59 31.38 -12.49
CA ALA A 5 5.38 30.31 -13.47
C ALA A 5 3.91 29.86 -13.53
N MET A 6 3.28 29.71 -12.36
CA MET A 6 1.85 29.39 -12.26
C MET A 6 0.98 30.46 -12.95
N GLU A 7 1.24 31.74 -12.63
CA GLU A 7 0.51 32.88 -13.22
C GLU A 7 0.65 32.92 -14.74
N ALA A 8 1.86 32.77 -15.27
CA ALA A 8 2.10 32.74 -16.70
C ALA A 8 1.36 31.59 -17.39
N ASN A 9 1.33 30.41 -16.79
CA ASN A 9 0.61 29.25 -17.31
C ASN A 9 -0.91 29.49 -17.29
N ILE A 10 -1.46 30.06 -16.23
CA ILE A 10 -2.91 30.38 -16.16
C ILE A 10 -3.27 31.41 -17.23
N LEU A 11 -2.50 32.48 -17.36
CA LEU A 11 -2.74 33.54 -18.35
C LEU A 11 -2.64 33.02 -19.80
N SER A 12 -1.85 32.00 -20.03
CA SER A 12 -1.74 31.32 -21.34
C SER A 12 -2.76 30.19 -21.58
N GLY A 13 -3.72 30.00 -20.67
CA GLY A 13 -4.74 28.96 -20.79
C GLY A 13 -4.22 27.54 -20.55
N GLN A 14 -3.15 27.38 -19.79
CA GLN A 14 -2.51 26.10 -19.48
C GLN A 14 -2.61 25.77 -17.96
N PRO A 15 -3.82 25.57 -17.40
CA PRO A 15 -3.99 25.36 -15.96
C PRO A 15 -3.30 24.08 -15.47
N LEU A 16 -3.22 23.04 -16.28
CA LEU A 16 -2.53 21.80 -15.90
C LEU A 16 -1.02 22.05 -15.70
N GLN A 17 -0.40 22.86 -16.54
CA GLN A 17 1.02 23.26 -16.40
C GLN A 17 1.23 24.16 -15.17
N ALA A 18 0.25 24.98 -14.83
CA ALA A 18 0.29 25.75 -13.58
C ALA A 18 0.27 24.82 -12.36
N ALA A 19 -0.54 23.77 -12.37
CA ALA A 19 -0.59 22.78 -11.31
C ALA A 19 0.75 22.00 -11.20
N TYR A 20 1.37 21.63 -12.31
CA TYR A 20 2.71 21.03 -12.30
C TYR A 20 3.76 22.01 -11.72
N ALA A 21 3.72 23.28 -12.10
CA ALA A 21 4.62 24.30 -11.54
C ALA A 21 4.43 24.46 -10.02
N ALA A 22 3.19 24.32 -9.51
CA ALA A 22 2.93 24.35 -8.07
C ALA A 22 3.60 23.17 -7.34
N MET A 23 3.71 22.03 -7.97
CA MET A 23 4.38 20.85 -7.40
C MET A 23 5.92 20.94 -7.42
N ASP A 24 6.51 21.98 -8.04
CA ASP A 24 7.94 22.27 -7.93
C ASP A 24 8.31 22.99 -6.60
N ASP A 25 7.34 23.22 -5.72
CA ASP A 25 7.57 23.70 -4.36
C ASP A 25 7.95 22.55 -3.42
N ALA A 26 9.01 22.75 -2.63
CA ALA A 26 9.50 21.75 -1.67
C ALA A 26 8.42 21.28 -0.67
N ASN A 27 7.48 22.15 -0.30
CA ASN A 27 6.39 21.80 0.62
C ASN A 27 5.43 20.78 0.04
N PHE A 28 5.32 20.68 -1.29
CA PHE A 28 4.54 19.61 -1.89
C PHE A 28 5.09 18.24 -1.48
N TYR A 29 6.42 18.07 -1.48
CA TYR A 29 7.08 16.82 -1.09
C TYR A 29 7.21 16.67 0.42
N ASN A 30 7.69 17.70 1.11
CA ASN A 30 8.04 17.64 2.52
C ASN A 30 6.82 17.67 3.45
N VAL A 31 5.70 18.25 2.99
CA VAL A 31 4.48 18.40 3.81
C VAL A 31 3.32 17.64 3.19
N THR A 32 2.93 17.97 1.95
CA THR A 32 1.71 17.40 1.35
C THR A 32 1.85 15.90 1.13
N LEU A 33 2.89 15.45 0.44
CA LEU A 33 3.09 14.02 0.16
C LEU A 33 3.49 13.24 1.41
N LYS A 34 4.26 13.82 2.33
CA LYS A 34 4.54 13.19 3.62
C LYS A 34 3.24 12.88 4.36
N ASN A 35 2.38 13.88 4.54
CA ASN A 35 1.11 13.71 5.25
C ASN A 35 0.13 12.81 4.48
N PHE A 36 0.20 12.77 3.15
CA PHE A 36 -0.58 11.88 2.31
C PHE A 36 -0.25 10.41 2.55
N ALA A 37 1.05 10.08 2.68
CA ALA A 37 1.52 8.71 2.84
C ALA A 37 1.64 8.25 4.30
N ALA A 38 1.84 9.16 5.26
CA ALA A 38 2.07 8.84 6.66
C ALA A 38 1.02 7.90 7.30
N PRO A 39 -0.30 8.07 7.06
CA PRO A 39 -1.31 7.17 7.61
C PRO A 39 -1.15 5.71 7.16
N TRP A 40 -0.49 5.47 6.04
CA TRP A 40 -0.33 4.12 5.50
C TRP A 40 0.72 3.27 6.22
N THR A 41 1.52 3.90 7.07
CA THR A 41 2.66 3.28 7.75
C THR A 41 2.39 2.93 9.20
N ASN A 42 1.16 3.11 9.67
CA ASN A 42 0.82 2.83 11.07
C ASN A 42 -0.64 2.39 11.22
N ARG A 43 -0.92 1.67 12.30
CA ARG A 43 -2.25 1.11 12.57
C ARG A 43 -3.27 2.15 13.03
N GLU A 44 -2.81 3.26 13.58
CA GLU A 44 -3.63 4.36 14.07
C GLU A 44 -4.10 5.28 12.92
N GLN A 45 -3.61 5.08 11.70
CA GLN A 45 -3.90 5.92 10.55
C GLN A 45 -3.53 7.40 10.78
N SER A 46 -2.52 7.62 11.62
CA SER A 46 -2.07 8.94 12.03
C SER A 46 -1.11 9.55 11.02
N VAL A 47 -1.23 10.88 10.85
CA VAL A 47 -0.24 11.69 10.11
C VAL A 47 0.97 12.07 10.99
N PHE A 48 0.86 11.89 12.32
CA PHE A 48 1.88 12.27 13.29
C PHE A 48 2.90 11.15 13.52
N VAL A 49 3.47 10.65 12.45
CA VAL A 49 4.55 9.66 12.48
C VAL A 49 5.81 10.26 11.89
N PRO A 50 6.99 9.85 12.35
CA PRO A 50 8.26 10.27 11.74
C PRO A 50 8.32 9.86 10.27
N LEU A 51 9.05 10.66 9.47
CA LEU A 51 9.44 10.21 8.14
C LEU A 51 10.15 8.86 8.24
N ASN A 52 9.82 7.97 7.33
CA ASN A 52 10.38 6.61 7.31
C ASN A 52 10.59 6.14 5.85
N ASP A 53 11.15 4.95 5.69
CA ASP A 53 11.49 4.38 4.39
C ASP A 53 10.27 4.18 3.47
N TYR A 54 9.12 3.84 4.03
CA TYR A 54 7.86 3.73 3.27
C TYR A 54 7.45 5.09 2.70
N ILE A 55 7.34 6.11 3.57
CA ILE A 55 6.93 7.46 3.18
C ILE A 55 7.90 8.02 2.14
N ALA A 56 9.21 7.95 2.40
CA ALA A 56 10.24 8.44 1.48
C ALA A 56 10.16 7.73 0.12
N THR A 57 9.86 6.42 0.10
CA THR A 57 9.71 5.67 -1.15
C THR A 57 8.47 6.12 -1.91
N VAL A 58 7.32 6.31 -1.25
CA VAL A 58 6.12 6.87 -1.90
C VAL A 58 6.38 8.25 -2.47
N VAL A 59 7.01 9.13 -1.69
CA VAL A 59 7.36 10.49 -2.14
C VAL A 59 8.28 10.44 -3.36
N GLY A 60 9.32 9.59 -3.32
CA GLY A 60 10.26 9.43 -4.42
C GLY A 60 9.60 8.87 -5.68
N MET A 61 8.73 7.85 -5.55
CA MET A 61 7.97 7.30 -6.69
C MET A 61 7.09 8.36 -7.36
N ILE A 62 6.41 9.20 -6.55
CA ILE A 62 5.58 10.30 -7.07
C ILE A 62 6.47 11.37 -7.73
N ARG A 63 7.59 11.74 -7.11
CA ARG A 63 8.54 12.72 -7.67
C ARG A 63 9.06 12.30 -9.04
N ASP A 64 9.46 11.05 -9.16
CA ASP A 64 10.10 10.52 -10.37
C ASP A 64 9.10 9.93 -11.36
N ASP A 65 7.81 10.10 -11.07
CA ASP A 65 6.71 9.67 -11.94
C ASP A 65 6.74 8.16 -12.24
N VAL A 66 7.18 7.36 -11.25
CA VAL A 66 7.16 5.89 -11.34
C VAL A 66 5.72 5.41 -11.38
N PRO A 67 5.35 4.46 -12.26
CA PRO A 67 3.99 3.92 -12.32
C PRO A 67 3.53 3.38 -10.95
N PHE A 68 2.50 3.98 -10.38
CA PHE A 68 2.12 3.73 -8.98
C PHE A 68 1.49 2.34 -8.76
N ASN A 69 1.05 1.66 -9.82
CA ASN A 69 0.65 0.25 -9.74
C ASN A 69 1.80 -0.72 -9.44
N THR A 70 3.04 -0.24 -9.44
CA THR A 70 4.22 -1.00 -9.00
C THR A 70 4.54 -0.83 -7.52
N LEU A 71 3.69 -0.13 -6.76
CA LEU A 71 3.89 0.21 -5.34
C LEU A 71 4.22 -1.03 -4.47
N PHE A 72 3.62 -2.18 -4.78
CA PHE A 72 3.75 -3.42 -4.00
C PHE A 72 4.67 -4.46 -4.62
N SER A 73 5.30 -4.16 -5.76
CA SER A 73 6.13 -5.16 -6.46
C SER A 73 7.50 -4.65 -6.87
N HIS A 74 7.70 -3.34 -6.98
CA HIS A 74 8.95 -2.79 -7.50
C HIS A 74 10.06 -2.81 -6.45
N ASN A 75 11.26 -3.26 -6.86
CA ASN A 75 12.44 -3.25 -6.00
C ASN A 75 13.04 -1.84 -5.90
N LEU A 76 12.31 -0.93 -5.27
CA LEU A 76 12.70 0.46 -5.09
C LEU A 76 12.78 0.84 -3.60
N LEU A 77 13.73 1.71 -3.31
CA LEU A 77 13.85 2.42 -2.06
C LEU A 77 14.36 3.83 -2.36
N TYR A 78 13.96 4.81 -1.59
CA TYR A 78 14.49 6.17 -1.68
C TYR A 78 15.15 6.56 -0.36
N VAL A 79 16.37 7.03 -0.45
CA VAL A 79 17.20 7.42 0.69
C VAL A 79 17.61 8.89 0.57
N GLY A 80 17.96 9.51 1.67
CA GLY A 80 18.51 10.86 1.68
C GLY A 80 19.99 10.90 1.28
N PRO A 81 20.62 12.08 1.27
CA PRO A 81 22.02 12.25 0.88
C PRO A 81 22.97 11.56 1.84
N GLY A 82 24.17 11.20 1.34
CA GLY A 82 25.19 10.51 2.11
C GLY A 82 25.82 11.28 3.28
N THR A 83 25.36 12.51 3.54
CA THR A 83 25.70 13.29 4.74
C THR A 83 24.91 12.88 5.98
N LEU A 84 23.84 12.12 5.78
CA LEU A 84 23.03 11.54 6.85
C LEU A 84 23.65 10.24 7.39
N PRO A 85 23.26 9.78 8.59
CA PRO A 85 23.53 8.42 9.00
C PRO A 85 23.14 7.44 7.89
N PRO A 86 23.90 6.37 7.62
CA PRO A 86 23.53 5.41 6.59
C PRO A 86 22.17 4.79 6.87
N TYR A 87 21.47 4.35 5.84
CA TYR A 87 20.26 3.53 5.99
C TYR A 87 20.53 2.32 6.91
N SER A 88 19.61 2.02 7.77
CA SER A 88 19.72 0.90 8.72
C SER A 88 18.47 0.03 8.70
N ASN A 89 18.67 -1.30 8.68
CA ASN A 89 17.58 -2.26 8.87
C ASN A 89 17.05 -2.30 10.31
N PHE A 90 17.81 -1.73 11.27
CA PHE A 90 17.57 -1.85 12.71
C PHE A 90 16.82 -0.66 13.31
N ASN A 91 16.87 0.50 12.66
CA ASN A 91 16.30 1.73 13.19
C ASN A 91 15.90 2.69 12.06
N ASN A 92 15.25 3.80 12.45
CA ASN A 92 14.78 4.85 11.54
C ASN A 92 15.67 6.11 11.53
N ASP A 93 16.90 6.04 12.03
CA ASP A 93 17.76 7.22 12.26
C ASP A 93 18.03 8.00 10.98
N HIS A 94 18.21 7.31 9.85
CA HIS A 94 18.42 7.93 8.53
C HIS A 94 17.30 8.91 8.18
N TYR A 95 16.06 8.47 8.28
CA TYR A 95 14.89 9.26 7.89
C TYR A 95 14.51 10.27 8.98
N ALA A 96 14.71 9.94 10.24
CA ALA A 96 14.53 10.88 11.33
C ALA A 96 15.49 12.08 11.22
N GLN A 97 16.74 11.84 10.80
CA GLN A 97 17.71 12.92 10.55
C GLN A 97 17.40 13.68 9.25
N LEU A 98 16.89 13.02 8.20
CA LEU A 98 16.44 13.68 6.99
C LEU A 98 15.33 14.70 7.31
N GLU A 99 14.38 14.31 8.14
CA GLU A 99 13.29 15.18 8.59
C GLU A 99 13.78 16.29 9.52
N ALA A 100 14.59 15.96 10.53
CA ALA A 100 15.10 16.92 11.52
C ALA A 100 15.97 18.02 10.88
N GLN A 101 16.72 17.70 9.84
CA GLN A 101 17.52 18.65 9.08
C GLN A 101 16.73 19.38 8.00
N SER A 102 15.41 19.13 7.87
CA SER A 102 14.53 19.74 6.87
C SER A 102 15.07 19.61 5.45
N ILE A 103 15.66 18.44 5.12
CA ILE A 103 16.19 18.20 3.78
C ILE A 103 15.01 18.19 2.79
N ASP A 104 15.16 18.94 1.72
CA ASP A 104 14.18 18.99 0.65
C ASP A 104 14.10 17.64 -0.06
N MET A 105 12.98 16.91 0.09
CA MET A 105 12.78 15.63 -0.54
C MET A 105 12.64 15.69 -2.06
N MET A 106 12.33 16.87 -2.62
CA MET A 106 12.32 17.05 -4.07
C MET A 106 13.72 16.85 -4.66
N THR A 107 14.73 17.40 -4.03
CA THR A 107 16.11 17.40 -4.54
C THR A 107 17.04 16.43 -3.81
N GLY A 108 16.74 16.10 -2.57
CA GLY A 108 17.59 15.34 -1.68
C GLY A 108 17.40 13.82 -1.72
N LEU A 109 16.23 13.33 -2.12
CA LEU A 109 15.99 11.89 -2.22
C LEU A 109 16.76 11.27 -3.40
N GLN A 110 17.36 10.12 -3.16
CA GLN A 110 18.09 9.35 -4.14
C GLN A 110 17.45 7.97 -4.28
N GLN A 111 17.20 7.57 -5.52
CA GLN A 111 16.67 6.26 -5.83
C GLN A 111 17.74 5.19 -5.66
N THR A 112 17.38 4.09 -5.03
CA THR A 112 18.19 2.88 -4.91
C THR A 112 17.29 1.64 -4.98
N THR A 113 17.87 0.44 -4.89
CA THR A 113 17.08 -0.78 -4.78
C THR A 113 16.95 -1.21 -3.32
N GLN A 114 15.76 -1.66 -2.96
CA GLN A 114 15.48 -2.15 -1.61
C GLN A 114 16.38 -3.35 -1.27
N SER A 115 16.54 -4.30 -2.22
CA SER A 115 17.40 -5.47 -2.02
C SER A 115 18.86 -5.12 -1.73
N ALA A 116 19.41 -4.07 -2.35
CA ALA A 116 20.78 -3.63 -2.09
C ALA A 116 20.95 -2.99 -0.71
N MET A 117 19.91 -2.32 -0.21
CA MET A 117 19.96 -1.59 1.06
C MET A 117 19.60 -2.49 2.25
N THR A 118 18.64 -3.39 2.08
CA THR A 118 18.12 -4.22 3.18
C THR A 118 18.80 -5.58 3.28
N GLY A 119 19.42 -6.04 2.21
CA GLY A 119 19.95 -7.40 2.10
C GLY A 119 18.87 -8.47 1.86
N LEU A 120 17.61 -8.08 1.70
CA LEU A 120 16.56 -9.01 1.28
C LEU A 120 16.87 -9.54 -0.13
N PRO A 121 16.67 -10.84 -0.42
CA PRO A 121 16.73 -11.35 -1.78
C PRO A 121 15.78 -10.59 -2.70
N GLN A 122 16.13 -10.41 -3.96
CA GLN A 122 15.31 -9.65 -4.89
C GLN A 122 13.90 -10.22 -5.05
N ASN A 123 13.73 -11.53 -4.99
CA ASN A 123 12.45 -12.22 -5.04
C ASN A 123 11.61 -12.07 -3.74
N ALA A 124 12.22 -11.60 -2.66
CA ALA A 124 11.54 -11.28 -1.41
C ALA A 124 11.08 -9.82 -1.35
N VAL A 125 11.50 -8.97 -2.28
CA VAL A 125 11.07 -7.57 -2.26
C VAL A 125 9.67 -7.45 -2.83
N ALA A 126 8.80 -6.82 -2.07
CA ALA A 126 7.40 -6.55 -2.42
C ALA A 126 7.06 -5.05 -2.22
N GLY A 127 7.84 -4.20 -2.90
CA GLY A 127 7.66 -2.76 -2.85
C GLY A 127 7.63 -2.21 -1.43
N VAL A 128 6.68 -1.33 -1.15
CA VAL A 128 6.57 -0.70 0.18
C VAL A 128 6.17 -1.66 1.30
N TRP A 129 5.62 -2.81 1.01
CA TRP A 129 5.27 -3.81 2.03
C TRP A 129 6.48 -4.37 2.76
N THR A 130 7.61 -4.44 2.08
CA THR A 130 8.86 -4.96 2.63
C THR A 130 9.82 -3.87 3.10
N THR A 131 9.35 -2.62 3.20
CA THR A 131 10.06 -1.57 3.94
C THR A 131 10.07 -1.90 5.43
N ARG A 132 11.07 -1.39 6.15
CA ARG A 132 11.16 -1.60 7.60
C ARG A 132 9.92 -1.06 8.32
N ALA A 133 9.44 0.13 7.95
CA ALA A 133 8.27 0.74 8.59
C ALA A 133 6.99 -0.10 8.40
N ALA A 134 6.74 -0.63 7.19
CA ALA A 134 5.60 -1.51 6.97
C ALA A 134 5.74 -2.83 7.74
N ALA A 135 6.93 -3.41 7.77
CA ALA A 135 7.18 -4.65 8.49
C ALA A 135 6.97 -4.48 9.99
N GLU A 136 7.51 -3.40 10.58
CA GLU A 136 7.32 -3.03 11.99
C GLU A 136 5.84 -2.85 12.36
N ALA A 137 5.06 -2.23 11.47
CA ALA A 137 3.65 -2.00 11.73
C ALA A 137 2.78 -3.24 11.52
N PHE A 138 3.09 -4.10 10.54
CA PHE A 138 2.12 -5.05 10.01
C PHE A 138 2.58 -6.50 9.95
N PHE A 139 3.91 -6.79 10.02
CA PHE A 139 4.44 -8.16 10.09
C PHE A 139 4.74 -8.63 11.52
N VAL A 140 4.42 -7.84 12.51
CA VAL A 140 4.44 -8.23 13.92
C VAL A 140 3.25 -9.12 14.22
N ALA A 141 3.20 -9.87 15.22
CA ALA A 141 2.10 -10.66 15.76
C ALA A 141 1.13 -11.34 14.72
N GLY A 142 0.66 -12.49 15.04
CA GLY A 142 -0.28 -13.23 14.18
C GLY A 142 0.34 -13.64 12.84
N THR A 143 -0.50 -13.85 11.84
CA THR A 143 -0.12 -14.42 10.55
C THR A 143 -0.18 -13.37 9.42
N ASN A 144 0.36 -12.20 9.66
CA ASN A 144 0.50 -11.10 8.70
C ASN A 144 -0.84 -10.60 8.08
N ARG A 145 -1.97 -10.94 8.68
CA ARG A 145 -3.29 -10.46 8.26
C ARG A 145 -3.41 -8.94 8.37
N ALA A 146 -2.68 -8.32 9.32
CA ALA A 146 -2.63 -6.87 9.43
C ALA A 146 -2.09 -6.24 8.14
N GLN A 147 -1.00 -6.75 7.57
CA GLN A 147 -0.46 -6.24 6.30
C GLN A 147 -1.53 -6.27 5.19
N PHE A 148 -2.29 -7.36 5.09
CA PHE A 148 -3.36 -7.46 4.11
C PHE A 148 -4.51 -6.48 4.39
N ARG A 149 -5.04 -6.47 5.63
CA ARG A 149 -6.14 -5.59 6.01
C ARG A 149 -5.82 -4.11 5.78
N PHE A 150 -4.64 -3.66 6.25
CA PHE A 150 -4.24 -2.26 6.08
C PHE A 150 -3.94 -1.90 4.62
N THR A 151 -3.54 -2.87 3.81
CA THR A 151 -3.46 -2.66 2.35
C THR A 151 -4.84 -2.44 1.74
N MET A 152 -5.84 -3.25 2.10
CA MET A 152 -7.21 -3.07 1.65
C MET A 152 -7.74 -1.69 2.06
N LEU A 153 -7.60 -1.33 3.31
CA LEU A 153 -8.06 -0.04 3.86
C LEU A 153 -7.34 1.15 3.19
N ASN A 154 -6.03 1.08 3.10
CA ASN A 154 -5.20 2.21 2.64
C ASN A 154 -5.14 2.36 1.13
N HIS A 155 -5.25 1.27 0.37
CA HIS A 155 -4.96 1.29 -1.06
C HIS A 155 -6.11 0.82 -1.94
N LEU A 156 -7.11 0.12 -1.38
CA LEU A 156 -8.34 -0.24 -2.08
C LEU A 156 -9.57 0.46 -1.50
N CYS A 157 -9.42 1.27 -0.44
CA CYS A 157 -10.50 2.00 0.25
C CYS A 157 -11.66 1.11 0.71
N ASN A 158 -11.35 -0.13 1.05
CA ASN A 158 -12.30 -1.11 1.57
C ASN A 158 -11.69 -1.81 2.80
N ASP A 159 -12.41 -1.83 3.92
CA ASP A 159 -12.02 -2.67 5.06
C ASP A 159 -12.68 -4.06 4.94
N MET A 160 -12.27 -4.99 5.77
CA MET A 160 -12.72 -6.39 5.76
C MET A 160 -14.23 -6.54 5.90
N GLU A 161 -14.89 -5.63 6.62
CA GLU A 161 -16.34 -5.64 6.80
C GLU A 161 -17.10 -5.38 5.49
N GLN A 162 -16.54 -4.55 4.61
CA GLN A 162 -17.16 -4.19 3.32
C GLN A 162 -17.02 -5.30 2.27
N VAL A 163 -16.01 -6.14 2.42
CA VAL A 163 -15.75 -7.28 1.52
C VAL A 163 -16.13 -8.63 2.14
N HIS A 164 -16.86 -8.59 3.26
CA HIS A 164 -17.35 -9.77 3.95
C HIS A 164 -18.24 -10.62 3.03
N ASP A 165 -17.89 -11.90 2.85
CA ASP A 165 -18.63 -12.83 1.99
C ASP A 165 -18.69 -14.22 2.61
N VAL A 166 -19.86 -14.61 3.08
CA VAL A 166 -20.13 -15.95 3.66
C VAL A 166 -20.41 -17.03 2.62
N LYS A 167 -20.48 -16.68 1.34
CA LYS A 167 -20.77 -17.61 0.25
C LYS A 167 -19.52 -18.25 -0.34
N LEU A 168 -18.35 -17.70 -0.04
CA LEU A 168 -17.08 -18.27 -0.47
C LEU A 168 -16.84 -19.63 0.21
N VAL A 169 -16.20 -20.54 -0.51
CA VAL A 169 -15.80 -21.83 0.04
C VAL A 169 -14.74 -21.64 1.13
N PRO A 170 -14.95 -22.13 2.35
CA PRO A 170 -14.01 -21.93 3.46
C PRO A 170 -12.86 -22.96 3.47
N ASP A 171 -12.33 -23.32 2.31
CA ASP A 171 -11.31 -24.36 2.14
C ASP A 171 -9.89 -23.87 2.49
N ARG A 172 -9.66 -22.56 2.47
CA ARG A 172 -8.37 -21.94 2.75
C ARG A 172 -8.28 -21.28 4.12
N ILE A 173 -9.26 -21.46 4.99
CA ILE A 173 -9.17 -20.96 6.36
C ILE A 173 -8.08 -21.72 7.10
N ARG A 174 -7.04 -21.00 7.49
CA ARG A 174 -5.83 -21.59 8.05
C ARG A 174 -6.04 -22.17 9.43
N GLN A 175 -5.18 -23.10 9.81
CA GLN A 175 -5.20 -23.73 11.14
C GLN A 175 -4.98 -22.73 12.28
N ASP A 176 -4.27 -21.63 12.04
CA ASP A 176 -4.02 -20.60 13.03
C ASP A 176 -5.26 -19.78 13.44
N VAL A 177 -6.35 -19.92 12.72
CA VAL A 177 -7.59 -19.28 13.12
C VAL A 177 -8.17 -20.01 14.32
N SER A 178 -8.20 -19.33 15.47
CA SER A 178 -8.95 -19.80 16.62
C SER A 178 -10.42 -19.90 16.23
N ARG A 179 -10.99 -21.09 16.28
CA ARG A 179 -12.38 -21.32 15.91
C ARG A 179 -13.38 -20.79 16.90
N SER A 180 -12.90 -20.27 18.00
CA SER A 180 -13.82 -19.84 18.99
C SER A 180 -13.22 -18.75 19.87
N PRO A 181 -13.74 -17.53 19.81
CA PRO A 181 -13.78 -16.77 21.02
C PRO A 181 -14.51 -17.60 22.08
N GLY A 182 -13.79 -18.17 23.04
CA GLY A 182 -14.37 -18.95 24.14
C GLY A 182 -14.81 -20.39 23.85
N GLY A 183 -14.32 -21.05 22.79
CA GLY A 183 -14.58 -22.49 22.56
C GLY A 183 -15.79 -22.82 21.67
N ASP A 184 -16.49 -21.85 21.09
CA ASP A 184 -17.69 -22.07 20.30
C ASP A 184 -17.46 -21.79 18.79
N SER A 185 -17.30 -22.88 18.00
CA SER A 185 -17.13 -22.79 16.54
C SER A 185 -18.28 -22.07 15.81
N ARG A 186 -19.46 -21.99 16.41
CA ARG A 186 -20.59 -21.26 15.84
C ARG A 186 -20.32 -19.75 15.81
N LEU A 187 -19.60 -19.22 16.79
CA LEU A 187 -19.19 -17.81 16.80
C LEU A 187 -18.27 -17.51 15.63
N PHE A 188 -17.29 -18.39 15.35
CA PHE A 188 -16.42 -18.24 14.19
C PHE A 188 -17.21 -18.29 12.88
N LEU A 189 -18.06 -19.29 12.70
CA LEU A 189 -18.85 -19.47 11.47
C LEU A 189 -19.84 -18.33 11.24
N ASN A 190 -20.35 -17.71 12.30
CA ASN A 190 -21.32 -16.62 12.18
C ASN A 190 -20.67 -15.23 12.04
N ASN A 191 -19.49 -15.02 12.63
CA ASN A 191 -18.93 -13.66 12.76
C ASN A 191 -17.57 -13.46 12.05
N CYS A 192 -16.79 -14.53 11.85
CA CYS A 192 -15.41 -14.41 11.38
C CYS A 192 -15.20 -14.93 9.96
N VAL A 193 -15.93 -15.98 9.59
CA VAL A 193 -15.72 -16.74 8.34
C VAL A 193 -15.82 -15.86 7.10
N GLY A 194 -16.75 -14.92 7.08
CA GLY A 194 -16.97 -14.06 5.91
C GLY A 194 -15.78 -13.17 5.54
N CYS A 195 -15.00 -12.72 6.52
CA CYS A 195 -13.75 -11.99 6.27
C CYS A 195 -12.61 -12.96 5.96
N HIS A 196 -12.49 -14.04 6.73
CA HIS A 196 -11.40 -15.02 6.58
C HIS A 196 -11.44 -15.77 5.25
N ASN A 197 -12.62 -16.06 4.69
CA ASN A 197 -12.78 -16.74 3.42
C ASN A 197 -12.05 -16.06 2.24
N GLY A 198 -11.99 -14.74 2.23
CA GLY A 198 -11.30 -14.00 1.19
C GLY A 198 -9.88 -13.59 1.60
N MET A 199 -9.71 -13.16 2.87
CA MET A 199 -8.45 -12.65 3.37
C MET A 199 -7.37 -13.74 3.48
N ASP A 200 -7.66 -14.87 4.09
CA ASP A 200 -6.66 -15.90 4.39
C ASP A 200 -6.02 -16.50 3.13
N PRO A 201 -6.78 -16.79 2.04
CA PRO A 201 -6.19 -17.23 0.79
C PRO A 201 -5.22 -16.23 0.17
N LEU A 202 -5.49 -14.92 0.28
CA LEU A 202 -4.60 -13.86 -0.22
C LEU A 202 -3.41 -13.63 0.72
N ALA A 203 -3.64 -13.53 2.02
CA ALA A 203 -2.59 -13.27 3.00
C ALA A 203 -1.56 -14.40 3.14
N GLY A 204 -1.79 -15.56 2.51
CA GLY A 204 -0.78 -16.62 2.33
C GLY A 204 0.50 -16.11 1.66
N ALA A 205 0.40 -15.14 0.78
CA ALA A 205 1.55 -14.50 0.11
C ALA A 205 2.62 -13.96 1.07
N PHE A 206 2.27 -13.71 2.32
CA PHE A 206 3.18 -13.21 3.35
C PHE A 206 3.75 -14.31 4.26
N ALA A 207 3.59 -15.59 3.91
CA ALA A 207 3.95 -16.71 4.78
C ALA A 207 5.43 -16.80 5.16
N TYR A 208 6.32 -16.21 4.35
CA TYR A 208 7.75 -16.22 4.60
C TYR A 208 8.27 -14.98 5.34
N TYR A 209 7.40 -14.02 5.68
CA TYR A 209 7.80 -12.77 6.31
C TYR A 209 7.47 -12.72 7.80
N ASN A 210 8.36 -12.08 8.55
CA ASN A 210 8.18 -11.72 9.94
C ASN A 210 8.88 -10.40 10.23
N PHE A 211 8.50 -9.73 11.29
CA PHE A 211 9.29 -8.66 11.88
C PHE A 211 9.78 -9.11 13.25
N ASN A 212 11.08 -9.09 13.42
CA ASN A 212 11.73 -9.41 14.69
C ASN A 212 11.80 -8.14 15.55
N GLU A 213 10.96 -8.07 16.58
CA GLU A 213 10.86 -6.89 17.46
C GLU A 213 12.11 -6.70 18.31
N GLU A 214 12.88 -7.77 18.61
CA GLU A 214 14.12 -7.67 19.41
C GLU A 214 15.25 -7.02 18.60
N THR A 215 15.37 -7.37 17.33
CA THR A 215 16.40 -6.82 16.45
C THR A 215 15.93 -5.59 15.66
N GLY A 216 14.63 -5.36 15.58
CA GLY A 216 14.02 -4.27 14.79
C GLY A 216 14.06 -4.51 13.27
N THR A 217 14.20 -5.76 12.83
CA THR A 217 14.43 -6.11 11.41
C THR A 217 13.31 -6.93 10.82
N ILE A 218 13.10 -6.76 9.51
CA ILE A 218 12.31 -7.69 8.71
C ILE A 218 13.10 -8.99 8.52
N GLU A 219 12.41 -10.12 8.68
CA GLU A 219 12.92 -11.46 8.40
C GLU A 219 12.21 -12.06 7.20
N TYR A 220 12.96 -12.80 6.40
CA TYR A 220 12.45 -13.58 5.27
C TYR A 220 13.07 -14.97 5.26
N THR A 221 12.22 -15.99 5.29
CA THR A 221 12.64 -17.40 5.30
C THR A 221 12.27 -18.05 3.97
N GLU A 222 13.14 -17.91 2.98
CA GLU A 222 12.89 -18.40 1.63
C GLU A 222 12.53 -19.90 1.61
N GLY A 223 11.34 -20.21 1.07
CA GLY A 223 10.84 -21.59 0.97
C GLY A 223 10.41 -22.23 2.28
N VAL A 224 10.47 -21.51 3.40
CA VAL A 224 10.07 -22.00 4.72
C VAL A 224 9.04 -21.07 5.33
N VAL A 225 7.85 -21.60 5.59
CA VAL A 225 6.78 -20.85 6.25
C VAL A 225 7.20 -20.49 7.68
N GLN A 226 7.00 -19.24 8.07
CA GLN A 226 7.31 -18.73 9.41
C GLN A 226 6.56 -19.51 10.50
N ASP A 227 7.22 -19.78 11.62
CA ASP A 227 6.67 -20.59 12.73
C ASP A 227 5.34 -20.06 13.27
N LYS A 228 5.12 -18.76 13.21
CA LYS A 228 3.85 -18.15 13.61
C LYS A 228 2.62 -18.59 12.81
N TYR A 229 2.82 -19.28 11.69
CA TYR A 229 1.75 -19.90 10.89
C TYR A 229 1.41 -21.32 11.36
N TYR A 230 2.29 -21.92 12.15
CA TYR A 230 2.11 -23.23 12.78
C TYR A 230 1.76 -23.02 14.24
N ASN A 231 0.51 -22.99 14.54
CA ASN A 231 0.11 -22.59 15.86
C ASN A 231 0.08 -23.72 16.88
N ASN A 232 -0.26 -23.36 18.09
CA ASN A 232 -0.34 -24.18 19.28
C ASN A 232 -1.55 -25.12 19.29
N ASP A 233 -1.73 -25.92 20.32
CA ASP A 233 -2.76 -26.94 20.50
C ASP A 233 -4.21 -26.42 20.47
N THR A 234 -4.42 -25.11 20.48
CA THR A 234 -5.74 -24.49 20.38
C THR A 234 -6.19 -24.26 18.93
N ASN A 235 -5.36 -24.66 17.97
CA ASN A 235 -5.62 -24.45 16.55
C ASN A 235 -6.71 -25.36 16.03
N PHE A 236 -7.26 -24.91 14.91
CA PHE A 236 -8.18 -25.73 14.16
C PHE A 236 -7.44 -26.74 13.28
N GLU A 237 -7.19 -27.93 13.78
CA GLU A 237 -6.50 -29.00 13.05
C GLU A 237 -7.06 -29.28 11.65
N PRO A 238 -8.40 -29.33 11.44
CA PRO A 238 -8.97 -29.49 10.11
C PRO A 238 -8.82 -28.28 9.17
N GLY A 239 -8.25 -27.16 9.65
CA GLY A 239 -8.02 -25.98 8.83
C GLY A 239 -6.91 -26.17 7.81
N PHE A 240 -6.86 -25.26 6.84
CA PHE A 240 -5.82 -25.25 5.81
C PHE A 240 -4.45 -25.02 6.44
N ARG A 241 -3.52 -25.92 6.15
CA ARG A 241 -2.13 -25.76 6.56
C ARG A 241 -1.37 -24.97 5.49
N THR A 242 -0.86 -23.80 5.85
CA THR A 242 0.01 -23.01 5.00
C THR A 242 1.32 -23.79 4.77
N ALA A 243 1.57 -24.19 3.53
CA ALA A 243 2.74 -24.98 3.16
C ALA A 243 3.81 -24.14 2.44
N ASP A 244 3.41 -23.04 1.85
CA ASP A 244 4.24 -22.13 1.06
C ASP A 244 3.62 -20.72 1.05
N ASP A 245 4.15 -19.81 0.22
CA ASP A 245 3.66 -18.45 0.03
C ASP A 245 2.64 -18.31 -1.12
N SER A 246 1.98 -19.40 -1.47
CA SER A 246 0.91 -19.37 -2.47
C SER A 246 -0.29 -18.53 -2.00
N TRP A 247 -0.89 -17.84 -2.94
CA TRP A 247 -2.07 -17.03 -2.71
C TRP A 247 -3.13 -17.27 -3.78
N MET A 248 -4.41 -16.99 -3.44
CA MET A 248 -5.55 -17.12 -4.33
C MET A 248 -6.57 -16.01 -4.04
N ASN A 249 -7.09 -15.38 -5.09
CA ASN A 249 -8.08 -14.32 -5.00
C ASN A 249 -9.47 -14.87 -5.33
N TYR A 250 -10.21 -15.29 -4.32
CA TYR A 250 -11.60 -15.75 -4.47
C TYR A 250 -12.59 -14.61 -4.73
N TRP A 251 -12.16 -13.33 -4.52
CA TRP A 251 -13.01 -12.16 -4.78
C TRP A 251 -13.11 -11.78 -6.25
N ARG A 252 -12.42 -12.48 -7.15
CA ARG A 252 -12.63 -12.31 -8.59
C ARG A 252 -14.02 -12.71 -9.04
N GLU A 253 -14.69 -13.52 -8.26
CA GLU A 253 -16.06 -13.97 -8.47
C GLU A 253 -16.96 -13.54 -7.31
N GLY A 254 -18.28 -13.63 -7.52
CA GLY A 254 -19.25 -13.30 -6.47
C GLY A 254 -19.41 -11.80 -6.23
N GLN A 255 -19.82 -11.46 -5.02
CA GLN A 255 -20.19 -10.09 -4.69
C GLN A 255 -19.03 -9.10 -4.73
N ASN A 256 -17.79 -9.56 -4.54
CA ASN A 256 -16.61 -8.70 -4.51
C ASN A 256 -15.98 -8.46 -5.90
N GLN A 257 -16.63 -8.92 -6.99
CA GLN A 257 -16.23 -8.57 -8.36
C GLN A 257 -16.18 -7.06 -8.61
N PHE A 258 -16.98 -6.28 -7.86
CA PHE A 258 -17.03 -4.82 -7.98
C PHE A 258 -15.68 -4.14 -7.71
N LEU A 259 -14.75 -4.82 -7.05
CA LEU A 259 -13.39 -4.33 -6.86
C LEU A 259 -12.59 -4.27 -8.18
N GLY A 260 -13.14 -4.87 -9.25
CA GLY A 260 -12.62 -4.71 -10.61
C GLY A 260 -11.22 -5.29 -10.78
N TRP A 261 -11.09 -6.59 -10.56
CA TRP A 261 -9.84 -7.31 -10.71
C TRP A 261 -9.40 -7.32 -12.17
N ALA A 262 -8.14 -7.01 -12.42
CA ALA A 262 -7.60 -7.00 -13.77
C ALA A 262 -7.77 -8.37 -14.44
N GLN A 263 -8.51 -8.39 -15.53
CA GLN A 263 -8.63 -9.58 -16.37
C GLN A 263 -7.58 -9.50 -17.49
N GLY A 264 -6.61 -10.43 -17.45
CA GLY A 264 -5.66 -10.56 -18.55
C GLY A 264 -4.46 -9.62 -18.52
N GLY A 265 -4.14 -9.00 -17.39
CA GLY A 265 -2.81 -8.41 -17.20
C GLY A 265 -1.72 -9.50 -17.26
N PRO A 266 -0.51 -9.19 -17.66
CA PRO A 266 0.56 -10.19 -17.74
C PRO A 266 0.71 -10.93 -16.40
N GLY A 267 0.40 -12.23 -16.40
CA GLY A 267 0.54 -13.09 -15.22
C GLY A 267 -0.61 -13.09 -14.22
N SER A 268 -1.65 -12.27 -14.38
CA SER A 268 -2.75 -12.18 -13.41
C SER A 268 -3.80 -13.29 -13.65
N THR A 269 -3.63 -14.41 -12.96
CA THR A 269 -4.57 -15.57 -13.00
C THR A 269 -5.51 -15.58 -11.79
N GLY A 270 -5.41 -14.62 -10.87
CA GLY A 270 -6.12 -14.65 -9.60
C GLY A 270 -5.48 -15.56 -8.57
N SER A 271 -4.28 -16.07 -8.85
CA SER A 271 -3.47 -16.88 -7.95
C SER A 271 -2.00 -16.76 -8.30
N GLY A 272 -1.12 -17.05 -7.36
CA GLY A 272 0.33 -16.99 -7.58
C GLY A 272 1.12 -17.36 -6.34
N PHE A 273 2.39 -16.99 -6.34
CA PHE A 273 3.33 -17.16 -5.24
C PHE A 273 4.00 -15.84 -4.92
N GLY A 274 4.24 -15.62 -3.64
CA GLY A 274 4.97 -14.46 -3.14
C GLY A 274 4.18 -13.16 -3.09
N ALA A 275 4.64 -12.27 -2.23
CA ALA A 275 3.98 -11.00 -1.94
C ALA A 275 3.94 -10.06 -3.16
N ALA A 276 5.02 -9.97 -3.94
CA ALA A 276 5.08 -9.08 -5.09
C ALA A 276 4.03 -9.41 -6.16
N SER A 277 3.81 -10.71 -6.45
CA SER A 277 2.79 -11.12 -7.42
C SER A 277 1.37 -10.85 -6.94
N MET A 278 1.11 -11.00 -5.63
CA MET A 278 -0.15 -10.56 -5.04
C MET A 278 -0.27 -9.02 -5.08
N GLY A 279 0.83 -8.32 -4.88
CA GLY A 279 0.89 -6.87 -5.02
C GLY A 279 0.46 -6.39 -6.41
N ASP A 280 0.91 -7.05 -7.45
CA ASP A 280 0.51 -6.76 -8.83
C ASP A 280 -0.99 -7.03 -9.04
N GLU A 281 -1.54 -8.10 -8.47
CA GLU A 281 -2.98 -8.38 -8.51
C GLU A 281 -3.79 -7.25 -7.88
N LEU A 282 -3.41 -6.78 -6.68
CA LEU A 282 -4.13 -5.74 -5.98
C LEU A 282 -3.96 -4.36 -6.64
N ALA A 283 -2.74 -3.99 -7.04
CA ALA A 283 -2.43 -2.67 -7.58
C ALA A 283 -2.98 -2.42 -8.99
N ASN A 284 -3.36 -3.47 -9.71
CA ASN A 284 -4.01 -3.36 -11.03
C ASN A 284 -5.54 -3.45 -10.95
N SER A 285 -6.14 -3.56 -9.75
CA SER A 285 -7.59 -3.55 -9.58
C SER A 285 -8.20 -2.16 -9.82
N ASP A 286 -9.47 -2.10 -10.22
CA ASP A 286 -10.22 -0.85 -10.32
C ASP A 286 -10.37 -0.17 -8.95
N ALA A 287 -10.48 -0.97 -7.89
CA ALA A 287 -10.53 -0.47 -6.51
C ALA A 287 -9.26 0.29 -6.15
N PHE A 288 -8.08 -0.21 -6.53
CA PHE A 288 -6.82 0.51 -6.31
C PHE A 288 -6.83 1.86 -7.02
N ALA A 289 -7.12 1.89 -8.31
CA ALA A 289 -7.14 3.13 -9.08
C ALA A 289 -8.14 4.15 -8.52
N SER A 290 -9.36 3.71 -8.23
CA SER A 290 -10.41 4.54 -7.65
C SER A 290 -10.02 5.07 -6.27
N CYS A 291 -9.40 4.23 -5.44
CA CYS A 291 -8.96 4.62 -4.10
C CYS A 291 -7.84 5.69 -4.16
N GLN A 292 -6.83 5.52 -5.02
CA GLN A 292 -5.77 6.51 -5.16
C GLN A 292 -6.32 7.86 -5.63
N VAL A 293 -7.18 7.86 -6.64
CA VAL A 293 -7.83 9.07 -7.14
C VAL A 293 -8.68 9.74 -6.05
N LYS A 294 -9.50 8.97 -5.33
CA LYS A 294 -10.32 9.49 -4.22
C LYS A 294 -9.46 10.16 -3.13
N LYS A 295 -8.35 9.54 -2.77
CA LYS A 295 -7.40 10.09 -1.78
C LYS A 295 -6.76 11.40 -2.25
N VAL A 296 -6.33 11.44 -3.52
CA VAL A 296 -5.78 12.67 -4.11
C VAL A 296 -6.84 13.75 -4.18
N PHE A 297 -8.05 13.43 -4.64
CA PHE A 297 -9.16 14.38 -4.66
C PHE A 297 -9.39 14.97 -3.27
N LYS A 298 -9.48 14.13 -2.24
CA LYS A 298 -9.64 14.59 -0.85
C LYS A 298 -8.48 15.46 -0.36
N ALA A 299 -7.24 15.10 -0.70
CA ALA A 299 -6.05 15.85 -0.28
C ALA A 299 -5.97 17.23 -0.92
N VAL A 300 -6.40 17.36 -2.17
CA VAL A 300 -6.32 18.60 -2.96
C VAL A 300 -7.56 19.48 -2.79
N CYS A 301 -8.75 18.88 -2.88
CA CYS A 301 -10.02 19.60 -2.80
C CYS A 301 -10.51 19.79 -1.35
N LEU A 302 -9.83 19.17 -0.37
CA LEU A 302 -10.15 19.21 1.07
C LEU A 302 -11.56 18.67 1.39
N ARG A 303 -12.13 17.88 0.50
CA ARG A 303 -13.45 17.21 0.63
C ARG A 303 -13.50 15.93 -0.21
N GLU A 304 -14.41 15.06 0.11
CA GLU A 304 -14.74 13.90 -0.73
C GLU A 304 -15.55 14.34 -1.96
N PRO A 305 -15.62 13.51 -3.05
CA PRO A 305 -16.56 13.74 -4.16
C PRO A 305 -18.03 13.69 -3.67
N GLU A 306 -18.71 14.82 -3.60
CA GLU A 306 -20.02 14.94 -2.95
C GLU A 306 -21.21 14.96 -3.93
N ASN A 307 -21.02 15.49 -5.13
CA ASN A 307 -22.06 15.69 -6.12
C ASN A 307 -21.80 14.92 -7.42
N ALA A 308 -22.70 15.02 -8.39
CA ALA A 308 -22.57 14.30 -9.66
C ALA A 308 -21.37 14.79 -10.50
N ALA A 309 -21.05 16.09 -10.44
CA ALA A 309 -19.91 16.66 -11.17
C ALA A 309 -18.59 16.15 -10.59
N ASP A 310 -18.47 16.12 -9.24
CA ASP A 310 -17.28 15.58 -8.57
C ASP A 310 -17.06 14.11 -8.92
N ARG A 311 -18.14 13.30 -8.91
CA ARG A 311 -18.02 11.88 -9.25
C ARG A 311 -17.62 11.68 -10.70
N ALA A 312 -18.22 12.44 -11.64
CA ALA A 312 -17.84 12.40 -13.04
C ALA A 312 -16.36 12.80 -13.25
N GLN A 313 -15.90 13.82 -12.55
CA GLN A 313 -14.48 14.20 -12.58
C GLN A 313 -13.58 13.11 -12.01
N ALA A 314 -13.95 12.50 -10.89
CA ALA A 314 -13.20 11.38 -10.31
C ALA A 314 -13.12 10.20 -11.29
N ASP A 315 -14.19 9.87 -12.01
CA ASP A 315 -14.21 8.80 -13.02
C ASP A 315 -13.27 9.11 -14.21
N LEU A 316 -13.22 10.38 -14.63
CA LEU A 316 -12.25 10.83 -15.65
C LEU A 316 -10.81 10.68 -15.13
N MET A 317 -10.55 11.08 -13.89
CA MET A 317 -9.24 10.95 -13.27
C MET A 317 -8.83 9.48 -13.08
N VAL A 318 -9.75 8.57 -12.74
CA VAL A 318 -9.49 7.13 -12.68
C VAL A 318 -9.06 6.60 -14.04
N SER A 319 -9.77 7.00 -15.11
CA SER A 319 -9.43 6.61 -16.48
C SER A 319 -8.05 7.12 -16.91
N SER A 320 -7.74 8.38 -16.57
CA SER A 320 -6.43 9.01 -16.79
C SER A 320 -5.34 8.31 -15.99
N PHE A 321 -5.57 8.06 -14.70
CA PHE A 321 -4.64 7.37 -13.83
C PHE A 321 -4.29 5.96 -14.32
N LYS A 322 -5.29 5.16 -14.71
CA LYS A 322 -5.09 3.81 -15.27
C LYS A 322 -4.28 3.79 -16.57
N ALA A 323 -4.23 4.88 -17.33
CA ALA A 323 -3.45 4.95 -18.57
C ALA A 323 -1.93 4.92 -18.34
N GLY A 324 -1.45 5.29 -17.14
CA GLY A 324 0.00 5.29 -16.83
C GLY A 324 0.33 5.25 -15.35
N TYR A 325 -0.66 5.22 -14.49
CA TYR A 325 -0.52 5.24 -13.03
C TYR A 325 0.33 6.40 -12.50
N ARG A 326 0.15 7.60 -13.09
CA ARG A 326 0.94 8.80 -12.80
C ARG A 326 0.29 9.64 -11.70
N MET A 327 0.81 9.51 -10.48
CA MET A 327 0.26 10.23 -9.31
C MET A 327 0.37 11.75 -9.44
N LYS A 328 1.49 12.29 -9.97
CA LYS A 328 1.62 13.73 -10.20
C LYS A 328 0.54 14.27 -11.12
N GLN A 329 0.22 13.56 -12.19
CA GLN A 329 -0.88 13.92 -13.08
C GLN A 329 -2.22 13.94 -12.35
N THR A 330 -2.48 12.96 -11.50
CA THR A 330 -3.71 12.89 -10.71
C THR A 330 -3.83 14.09 -9.75
N PHE A 331 -2.72 14.48 -9.09
CA PHE A 331 -2.68 15.70 -8.27
C PHE A 331 -2.95 16.96 -9.10
N ALA A 332 -2.36 17.07 -10.28
CA ALA A 332 -2.56 18.21 -11.16
C ALA A 332 -4.01 18.30 -11.67
N GLU A 333 -4.61 17.19 -12.07
CA GLU A 333 -6.01 17.13 -12.52
C GLU A 333 -6.98 17.53 -11.42
N ALA A 334 -6.76 17.06 -10.19
CA ALA A 334 -7.54 17.44 -9.02
C ALA A 334 -7.41 18.95 -8.74
N ALA A 335 -6.19 19.49 -8.79
CA ALA A 335 -5.94 20.91 -8.55
C ALA A 335 -6.66 21.79 -9.57
N VAL A 336 -6.61 21.44 -10.86
CA VAL A 336 -7.31 22.17 -11.92
C VAL A 336 -8.82 22.15 -11.72
N TYR A 337 -9.36 20.99 -11.36
CA TYR A 337 -10.81 20.86 -11.11
C TYR A 337 -11.26 21.71 -9.91
N CYS A 338 -10.52 21.66 -8.82
CA CYS A 338 -10.92 22.35 -7.58
C CYS A 338 -10.57 23.83 -7.54
N MET A 339 -9.69 24.31 -8.44
CA MET A 339 -9.35 25.72 -8.57
C MET A 339 -10.52 26.61 -8.97
N GLY A 340 -11.50 26.06 -9.66
CA GLY A 340 -12.69 26.76 -10.14
C GLY A 340 -13.96 26.54 -9.31
N GLN A 341 -13.84 25.96 -8.12
CA GLN A 341 -14.98 25.62 -7.25
C GLN A 341 -15.17 26.64 -6.14
#